data_c37e012000afc506fbc48846cca79d99
#
_entry.id   c37e012000afc506fbc48846cca79d99
#
_cell.length_a   1.000
_cell.length_b   1.000
_cell.length_c   1.000
_cell.angle_alpha   90.00
_cell.angle_beta   90.00
_cell.angle_gamma   90.00
#
_symmetry.space_group_name_H-M   'P 1'
#
loop_
_entity.id
_entity.type
_entity.pdbx_description
1 polymer ?
#
loop_
_entity_poly.entity_id
_entity_poly.type
_entity_poly.pdbx_seq_one_letter_code
_entity_poly.pdbx_strand_id
1 'polypeptide(L)'
;MVKVSFKSVFFLFWPFLFFSGTLFALPQKAPDFDLQSPQGKLSLNQLRGQVVLIFFGFTACPDVCPISLSTISRVFHQMEEEEQQKSKALFITLDPERDKVEMMQEYTGFFHSNIIGLTDTAETISEVAQSYGVNYQKKKLERSALGYVINHSADIYLVDSSGMLVKRYPHDVEPEVLVAKIRNLLGH
;
A
#
# COMPACT_ATOMS: atom_id res chain seq x y z
N MET A 1 -36.10 40.25 63.07
CA MET A 1 -34.68 39.88 62.90
C MET A 1 -34.61 38.42 62.44
N VAL A 2 -34.43 38.16 61.16
CA VAL A 2 -34.37 36.81 60.59
C VAL A 2 -32.91 36.52 60.27
N LYS A 3 -32.30 35.49 60.90
CA LYS A 3 -30.98 35.02 60.69
C LYS A 3 -31.00 34.05 59.49
N VAL A 4 -30.42 34.45 58.37
CA VAL A 4 -30.18 33.58 57.23
C VAL A 4 -28.84 32.84 57.42
N SER A 5 -28.94 31.51 57.58
CA SER A 5 -27.76 30.64 57.71
C SER A 5 -27.25 30.24 56.30
N PHE A 6 -26.05 30.69 55.98
CA PHE A 6 -25.36 30.38 54.67
C PHE A 6 -24.66 29.03 54.85
N LYS A 7 -25.20 27.96 54.25
CA LYS A 7 -24.50 26.66 54.17
C LYS A 7 -23.53 26.70 52.99
N SER A 8 -22.22 26.72 53.28
CA SER A 8 -21.15 26.56 52.32
C SER A 8 -21.23 25.16 51.66
N VAL A 9 -21.49 25.14 50.36
CA VAL A 9 -21.39 23.93 49.55
C VAL A 9 -19.96 23.86 49.02
N PHE A 10 -19.16 22.92 49.56
CA PHE A 10 -17.82 22.61 49.08
C PHE A 10 -17.97 21.78 47.80
N PHE A 11 -17.74 22.40 46.64
CA PHE A 11 -17.61 21.69 45.38
C PHE A 11 -16.21 21.03 45.31
N LEU A 12 -16.18 19.71 45.53
CA LEU A 12 -15.01 18.89 45.28
C LEU A 12 -14.77 18.83 43.75
N PHE A 13 -13.81 19.64 43.31
CA PHE A 13 -13.31 19.59 41.96
C PHE A 13 -12.45 18.32 41.82
N TRP A 14 -13.02 17.25 41.24
CA TRP A 14 -12.30 16.03 40.89
C TRP A 14 -11.57 16.28 39.56
N PRO A 15 -10.23 16.30 39.49
CA PRO A 15 -9.52 16.45 38.22
C PRO A 15 -9.71 15.18 37.41
N PHE A 16 -10.49 15.26 36.35
CA PHE A 16 -10.53 14.24 35.30
C PHE A 16 -9.19 14.25 34.58
N LEU A 17 -8.29 13.36 34.98
CA LEU A 17 -7.07 13.05 34.23
C LEU A 17 -7.48 12.39 32.90
N PHE A 18 -7.55 13.18 31.84
CA PHE A 18 -7.61 12.66 30.49
C PHE A 18 -6.30 11.94 30.19
N PHE A 19 -6.30 10.64 30.38
CA PHE A 19 -5.26 9.76 29.90
C PHE A 19 -5.40 9.67 28.38
N SER A 20 -4.75 10.57 27.63
CA SER A 20 -4.61 10.48 26.19
C SER A 20 -3.70 9.29 25.87
N GLY A 21 -4.28 8.09 25.91
CA GLY A 21 -3.65 6.89 25.42
C GLY A 21 -3.44 7.03 23.92
N THR A 22 -2.21 7.19 23.48
CA THR A 22 -1.83 6.96 22.07
C THR A 22 -2.20 5.53 21.74
N LEU A 23 -3.28 5.36 20.97
CA LEU A 23 -3.69 4.07 20.44
C LEU A 23 -2.61 3.67 19.42
N PHE A 24 -1.59 2.93 19.86
CA PHE A 24 -0.69 2.25 18.94
C PHE A 24 -1.54 1.22 18.18
N ALA A 25 -1.80 1.50 16.90
CA ALA A 25 -2.41 0.50 16.04
C ALA A 25 -1.53 -0.75 16.07
N LEU A 26 -2.11 -1.87 16.50
CA LEU A 26 -1.39 -3.16 16.51
C LEU A 26 -0.98 -3.50 15.06
N PRO A 27 0.21 -4.09 14.87
CA PRO A 27 0.64 -4.55 13.57
C PRO A 27 -0.44 -5.46 12.97
N GLN A 28 -0.94 -5.10 11.79
CA GLN A 28 -1.99 -5.88 11.11
C GLN A 28 -1.35 -6.80 10.09
N LYS A 29 -1.77 -8.07 10.06
CA LYS A 29 -1.37 -8.99 9.00
C LYS A 29 -1.86 -8.44 7.65
N ALA A 30 -0.95 -8.36 6.66
CA ALA A 30 -1.32 -7.98 5.32
C ALA A 30 -2.30 -9.03 4.74
N PRO A 31 -3.42 -8.61 4.10
CA PRO A 31 -4.32 -9.53 3.43
C PRO A 31 -3.57 -10.38 2.40
N ASP A 32 -3.79 -11.70 2.44
CA ASP A 32 -3.22 -12.60 1.44
C ASP A 32 -4.06 -12.59 0.17
N PHE A 33 -3.45 -12.96 -0.94
CA PHE A 33 -4.08 -13.10 -2.24
C PHE A 33 -3.36 -14.21 -3.04
N ASP A 34 -3.98 -14.66 -4.13
CA ASP A 34 -3.40 -15.60 -5.08
C ASP A 34 -3.74 -15.12 -6.49
N LEU A 35 -2.80 -14.41 -7.13
CA LEU A 35 -2.99 -13.70 -8.39
C LEU A 35 -2.09 -14.25 -9.49
N GLN A 36 -2.49 -14.08 -10.75
CA GLN A 36 -1.72 -14.47 -11.93
C GLN A 36 -0.49 -13.58 -12.10
N SER A 37 0.66 -14.21 -12.30
CA SER A 37 1.93 -13.58 -12.66
C SER A 37 2.51 -14.25 -13.93
N PRO A 38 3.58 -13.71 -14.52
CA PRO A 38 4.26 -14.34 -15.65
C PRO A 38 4.80 -15.75 -15.36
N GLN A 39 5.07 -16.06 -14.09
CA GLN A 39 5.59 -17.36 -13.66
C GLN A 39 4.50 -18.31 -13.13
N GLY A 40 3.23 -17.93 -13.27
CA GLY A 40 2.08 -18.62 -12.72
C GLY A 40 1.47 -17.89 -11.53
N LYS A 41 0.67 -18.58 -10.73
CA LYS A 41 0.04 -17.94 -9.57
C LYS A 41 1.07 -17.57 -8.49
N LEU A 42 0.91 -16.37 -7.93
CA LEU A 42 1.73 -15.82 -6.86
C LEU A 42 0.84 -15.34 -5.71
N SER A 43 1.09 -15.85 -4.50
CA SER A 43 0.47 -15.35 -3.27
C SER A 43 1.45 -14.52 -2.45
N LEU A 44 0.93 -13.61 -1.62
CA LEU A 44 1.77 -12.87 -0.68
C LEU A 44 2.45 -13.82 0.34
N ASN A 45 1.78 -14.91 0.70
CA ASN A 45 2.34 -15.91 1.61
C ASN A 45 3.58 -16.64 1.04
N GLN A 46 3.71 -16.77 -0.28
CA GLN A 46 4.92 -17.33 -0.93
C GLN A 46 6.14 -16.42 -0.82
N LEU A 47 5.93 -15.14 -0.51
CA LEU A 47 7.00 -14.14 -0.34
C LEU A 47 7.44 -13.96 1.12
N ARG A 48 7.06 -14.90 2.02
CA ARG A 48 7.56 -14.88 3.40
C ARG A 48 9.09 -14.96 3.43
N GLY A 49 9.70 -14.20 4.32
CA GLY A 49 11.15 -14.01 4.37
C GLY A 49 11.64 -12.81 3.53
N GLN A 50 10.78 -12.22 2.71
CA GLN A 50 11.08 -11.03 1.92
C GLN A 50 10.29 -9.81 2.41
N VAL A 51 10.88 -8.63 2.26
CA VAL A 51 10.16 -7.35 2.39
C VAL A 51 9.45 -7.05 1.08
N VAL A 52 8.16 -6.72 1.14
CA VAL A 52 7.34 -6.55 -0.06
C VAL A 52 6.74 -5.16 -0.12
N LEU A 53 6.95 -4.46 -1.24
CA LEU A 53 6.21 -3.27 -1.61
C LEU A 53 5.01 -3.69 -2.48
N ILE A 54 3.82 -3.16 -2.20
CA ILE A 54 2.62 -3.41 -3.02
C ILE A 54 2.09 -2.07 -3.50
N PHE A 55 1.81 -1.99 -4.80
CA PHE A 55 1.20 -0.82 -5.41
C PHE A 55 0.07 -1.24 -6.35
N PHE A 56 -1.09 -0.59 -6.20
CA PHE A 56 -2.25 -0.82 -7.06
C PHE A 56 -2.32 0.27 -8.13
N GLY A 57 -2.56 -0.14 -9.37
CA GLY A 57 -2.63 0.79 -10.49
C GLY A 57 -3.09 0.11 -11.78
N PHE A 58 -2.76 0.68 -12.95
CA PHE A 58 -3.08 0.10 -14.26
C PHE A 58 -2.10 0.61 -15.32
N THR A 59 -1.85 -0.18 -16.35
CA THR A 59 -0.79 0.12 -17.35
C THR A 59 -1.08 1.36 -18.18
N ALA A 60 -2.36 1.63 -18.48
CA ALA A 60 -2.80 2.79 -19.26
C ALA A 60 -2.96 4.08 -18.43
N CYS A 61 -2.45 4.12 -17.20
CA CYS A 61 -2.44 5.31 -16.35
C CYS A 61 -1.43 6.33 -16.89
N PRO A 62 -1.85 7.59 -17.22
CA PRO A 62 -0.97 8.54 -17.87
C PRO A 62 -0.05 9.31 -16.90
N ASP A 63 -0.20 9.15 -15.59
CA ASP A 63 0.41 10.05 -14.60
C ASP A 63 0.98 9.30 -13.39
N VAL A 64 0.17 9.01 -12.38
CA VAL A 64 0.61 8.53 -11.05
C VAL A 64 1.32 7.17 -11.10
N CYS A 65 0.83 6.21 -11.91
CA CYS A 65 1.41 4.87 -11.93
C CYS A 65 2.86 4.82 -12.40
N PRO A 66 3.25 5.46 -13.55
CA PRO A 66 4.65 5.48 -13.96
C PRO A 66 5.54 6.23 -12.96
N ILE A 67 5.05 7.28 -12.30
CA ILE A 67 5.80 8.01 -11.26
C ILE A 67 6.08 7.08 -10.07
N SER A 68 5.05 6.40 -9.56
CA SER A 68 5.18 5.48 -8.40
C SER A 68 6.11 4.31 -8.71
N LEU A 69 5.99 3.70 -9.90
CA LEU A 69 6.87 2.60 -10.32
C LEU A 69 8.32 3.07 -10.52
N SER A 70 8.53 4.29 -11.02
CA SER A 70 9.86 4.91 -11.10
C SER A 70 10.45 5.15 -9.71
N THR A 71 9.64 5.59 -8.73
CA THR A 71 10.05 5.71 -7.34
C THR A 71 10.47 4.34 -6.77
N ILE A 72 9.66 3.30 -6.96
CA ILE A 72 9.99 1.93 -6.53
C ILE A 72 11.25 1.40 -7.24
N SER A 73 11.42 1.69 -8.52
CA SER A 73 12.63 1.34 -9.27
C SER A 73 13.88 1.99 -8.66
N ARG A 74 13.80 3.30 -8.33
CA ARG A 74 14.90 4.02 -7.65
C ARG A 74 15.23 3.43 -6.27
N VAL A 75 14.22 2.92 -5.54
CA VAL A 75 14.46 2.18 -4.29
C VAL A 75 15.37 0.99 -4.54
N PHE A 76 15.07 0.14 -5.51
CA PHE A 76 15.90 -1.02 -5.83
C PHE A 76 17.30 -0.63 -6.31
N HIS A 77 17.44 0.41 -7.13
CA HIS A 77 18.75 0.88 -7.59
C HIS A 77 19.64 1.44 -6.48
N GLN A 78 19.06 1.88 -5.36
CA GLN A 78 19.81 2.35 -4.17
C GLN A 78 20.13 1.24 -3.17
N MET A 79 19.62 0.03 -3.39
CA MET A 79 19.81 -1.14 -2.53
C MET A 79 20.96 -2.00 -3.05
N GLU A 80 21.70 -2.60 -2.10
CA GLU A 80 22.71 -3.60 -2.41
C GLU A 80 22.06 -4.88 -2.97
N GLU A 81 22.81 -5.69 -3.71
CA GLU A 81 22.28 -6.90 -4.36
C GLU A 81 21.62 -7.87 -3.35
N GLU A 82 22.22 -8.03 -2.18
CA GLU A 82 21.67 -8.87 -1.11
C GLU A 82 20.32 -8.33 -0.58
N GLU A 83 20.19 -7.00 -0.44
CA GLU A 83 18.95 -6.35 -0.05
C GLU A 83 17.87 -6.54 -1.13
N GLN A 84 18.24 -6.42 -2.41
CA GLN A 84 17.34 -6.62 -3.55
C GLN A 84 16.83 -8.06 -3.62
N GLN A 85 17.68 -9.07 -3.33
CA GLN A 85 17.28 -10.48 -3.30
C GLN A 85 16.26 -10.78 -2.19
N LYS A 86 16.32 -10.03 -1.09
CA LYS A 86 15.41 -10.13 0.06
C LYS A 86 14.19 -9.20 -0.04
N SER A 87 13.98 -8.56 -1.18
CA SER A 87 12.88 -7.60 -1.37
C SER A 87 12.22 -7.78 -2.73
N LYS A 88 10.90 -7.55 -2.79
CA LYS A 88 10.10 -7.55 -4.02
C LYS A 88 9.13 -6.38 -4.05
N ALA A 89 8.71 -5.99 -5.24
CA ALA A 89 7.57 -5.11 -5.43
C ALA A 89 6.51 -5.80 -6.28
N LEU A 90 5.26 -5.62 -5.93
CA LEU A 90 4.10 -6.16 -6.62
C LEU A 90 3.28 -4.99 -7.18
N PHE A 91 3.09 -4.98 -8.48
CA PHE A 91 2.18 -4.07 -9.16
C PHE A 91 0.89 -4.82 -9.49
N ILE A 92 -0.17 -4.56 -8.72
CA ILE A 92 -1.47 -5.23 -8.88
C ILE A 92 -2.38 -4.36 -9.74
N THR A 93 -2.85 -4.90 -10.87
CA THR A 93 -3.73 -4.13 -11.74
C THR A 93 -5.11 -3.88 -11.13
N LEU A 94 -5.67 -2.71 -11.43
CA LEU A 94 -7.07 -2.35 -11.21
C LEU A 94 -7.90 -2.41 -12.51
N ASP A 95 -7.25 -2.83 -13.63
CA ASP A 95 -7.85 -2.91 -14.96
C ASP A 95 -7.60 -4.25 -15.66
N PRO A 96 -8.04 -5.36 -15.08
CA PRO A 96 -7.74 -6.68 -15.62
C PRO A 96 -8.38 -6.94 -17.00
N GLU A 97 -9.28 -6.07 -17.44
CA GLU A 97 -9.84 -6.15 -18.80
C GLU A 97 -8.78 -5.83 -19.86
N ARG A 98 -7.92 -4.82 -19.61
CA ARG A 98 -6.82 -4.41 -20.49
C ARG A 98 -5.50 -5.07 -20.10
N ASP A 99 -5.21 -5.15 -18.82
CA ASP A 99 -3.92 -5.55 -18.26
C ASP A 99 -3.82 -7.07 -18.14
N LYS A 100 -3.46 -7.76 -19.22
CA LYS A 100 -3.20 -9.20 -19.22
C LYS A 100 -1.79 -9.49 -18.71
N VAL A 101 -1.51 -10.76 -18.37
CA VAL A 101 -0.23 -11.19 -17.76
C VAL A 101 0.97 -10.71 -18.58
N GLU A 102 0.92 -10.89 -19.90
CA GLU A 102 2.02 -10.51 -20.81
C GLU A 102 2.24 -9.00 -20.80
N MET A 103 1.17 -8.21 -20.83
CA MET A 103 1.25 -6.75 -20.78
C MET A 103 1.78 -6.27 -19.42
N MET A 104 1.35 -6.89 -18.33
CA MET A 104 1.86 -6.58 -17.00
C MET A 104 3.35 -6.87 -16.87
N GLN A 105 3.82 -7.98 -17.44
CA GLN A 105 5.23 -8.34 -17.48
C GLN A 105 6.07 -7.33 -18.28
N GLU A 106 5.62 -7.00 -19.47
CA GLU A 106 6.28 -6.01 -20.32
C GLU A 106 6.36 -4.66 -19.59
N TYR A 107 5.24 -4.17 -19.10
CA TYR A 107 5.15 -2.88 -18.44
C TYR A 107 6.05 -2.79 -17.20
N THR A 108 5.98 -3.76 -16.28
CA THR A 108 6.81 -3.73 -15.06
C THR A 108 8.29 -3.91 -15.36
N GLY A 109 8.63 -4.67 -16.43
CA GLY A 109 9.99 -4.90 -16.88
C GLY A 109 10.75 -3.62 -17.30
N PHE A 110 10.02 -2.57 -17.75
CA PHE A 110 10.63 -1.27 -18.04
C PHE A 110 11.17 -0.56 -16.81
N PHE A 111 10.67 -0.89 -15.61
CA PHE A 111 11.07 -0.21 -14.38
C PHE A 111 12.17 -0.96 -13.64
N HIS A 112 11.94 -2.23 -13.28
CA HIS A 112 12.93 -3.04 -12.57
C HIS A 112 12.54 -4.52 -12.54
N SER A 113 13.54 -5.44 -12.61
CA SER A 113 13.32 -6.90 -12.56
C SER A 113 12.69 -7.41 -11.25
N ASN A 114 12.80 -6.67 -10.16
CA ASN A 114 12.17 -7.00 -8.87
C ASN A 114 10.72 -6.52 -8.77
N ILE A 115 10.18 -5.87 -9.79
CA ILE A 115 8.78 -5.46 -9.84
C ILE A 115 8.00 -6.52 -10.63
N ILE A 116 7.06 -7.18 -9.98
CA ILE A 116 6.24 -8.25 -10.58
C ILE A 116 4.84 -7.69 -10.83
N GLY A 117 4.39 -7.74 -12.08
CA GLY A 117 3.03 -7.38 -12.44
C GLY A 117 2.05 -8.54 -12.15
N LEU A 118 0.94 -8.21 -11.50
CA LEU A 118 -0.10 -9.18 -11.12
C LEU A 118 -1.46 -8.78 -11.66
N THR A 119 -2.20 -9.76 -12.17
CA THR A 119 -3.57 -9.60 -12.66
C THR A 119 -4.39 -10.84 -12.30
N ASP A 120 -5.72 -10.77 -12.44
CA ASP A 120 -6.63 -11.92 -12.34
C ASP A 120 -8.00 -11.52 -12.92
N THR A 121 -9.08 -12.21 -12.54
CA THR A 121 -10.45 -11.80 -12.90
C THR A 121 -10.81 -10.47 -12.22
N ALA A 122 -11.76 -9.75 -12.79
CA ALA A 122 -12.20 -8.47 -12.22
C ALA A 122 -12.77 -8.63 -10.80
N GLU A 123 -13.42 -9.75 -10.53
CA GLU A 123 -13.96 -10.09 -9.21
C GLU A 123 -12.85 -10.27 -8.20
N THR A 124 -11.83 -11.11 -8.52
CA THR A 124 -10.67 -11.36 -7.65
C THR A 124 -9.90 -10.07 -7.38
N ILE A 125 -9.64 -9.27 -8.40
CA ILE A 125 -8.96 -7.97 -8.23
C ILE A 125 -9.76 -7.03 -7.34
N SER A 126 -11.10 -7.00 -7.48
CA SER A 126 -11.96 -6.17 -6.64
C SER A 126 -11.90 -6.59 -5.16
N GLU A 127 -11.94 -7.89 -4.88
CA GLU A 127 -11.83 -8.43 -3.52
C GLU A 127 -10.48 -8.09 -2.89
N VAL A 128 -9.38 -8.28 -3.63
CA VAL A 128 -8.03 -7.94 -3.17
C VAL A 128 -7.90 -6.43 -2.91
N ALA A 129 -8.32 -5.59 -3.84
CA ALA A 129 -8.29 -4.14 -3.67
C ALA A 129 -9.09 -3.69 -2.44
N GLN A 130 -10.29 -4.24 -2.23
CA GLN A 130 -11.12 -3.96 -1.06
C GLN A 130 -10.43 -4.38 0.24
N SER A 131 -9.78 -5.54 0.28
CA SER A 131 -9.08 -6.03 1.47
C SER A 131 -7.91 -5.12 1.91
N TYR A 132 -7.29 -4.43 0.95
CA TYR A 132 -6.25 -3.41 1.19
C TYR A 132 -6.83 -2.00 1.42
N GLY A 133 -8.16 -1.84 1.34
CA GLY A 133 -8.82 -0.54 1.45
C GLY A 133 -8.56 0.38 0.27
N VAL A 134 -8.26 -0.18 -0.91
CA VAL A 134 -8.09 0.58 -2.15
C VAL A 134 -9.45 0.94 -2.70
N ASN A 135 -9.70 2.26 -2.82
CA ASN A 135 -10.88 2.76 -3.48
C ASN A 135 -10.54 3.05 -4.94
N TYR A 136 -11.32 2.51 -5.88
CA TYR A 136 -11.14 2.79 -7.29
C TYR A 136 -12.46 2.84 -8.05
N GLN A 137 -12.50 3.63 -9.12
CA GLN A 137 -13.69 3.82 -9.95
C GLN A 137 -13.32 4.08 -11.41
N LYS A 138 -13.95 3.34 -12.34
CA LYS A 138 -13.86 3.61 -13.78
C LYS A 138 -14.64 4.87 -14.13
N LYS A 139 -13.97 5.82 -14.80
CA LYS A 139 -14.57 7.04 -15.31
C LYS A 139 -14.49 7.06 -16.84
N LYS A 140 -15.65 7.01 -17.53
CA LYS A 140 -15.73 7.13 -18.98
C LYS A 140 -15.16 8.46 -19.47
N LEU A 141 -14.45 8.41 -20.60
CA LEU A 141 -13.91 9.56 -21.33
C LEU A 141 -14.56 9.59 -22.73
N GLU A 142 -15.54 10.49 -22.93
CA GLU A 142 -16.37 10.53 -24.16
C GLU A 142 -15.57 10.90 -25.43
N ARG A 143 -14.39 11.51 -25.30
CA ARG A 143 -13.59 12.04 -26.44
C ARG A 143 -12.13 11.56 -26.39
N SER A 144 -11.84 10.44 -25.76
CA SER A 144 -10.49 9.87 -25.64
C SER A 144 -10.42 8.50 -26.24
N ALA A 145 -9.35 8.20 -26.98
CA ALA A 145 -9.07 6.86 -27.46
C ALA A 145 -8.89 5.83 -26.33
N LEU A 146 -8.63 6.28 -25.11
CA LEU A 146 -8.55 5.43 -23.90
C LEU A 146 -9.94 4.89 -23.48
N GLY A 147 -11.04 5.51 -23.92
CA GLY A 147 -12.40 5.13 -23.56
C GLY A 147 -12.77 5.37 -22.10
N TYR A 148 -11.87 5.05 -21.15
CA TYR A 148 -12.01 5.34 -19.72
C TYR A 148 -10.65 5.44 -19.02
N VAL A 149 -10.67 6.04 -17.84
CA VAL A 149 -9.58 6.02 -16.84
C VAL A 149 -10.09 5.46 -15.53
N ILE A 150 -9.18 5.08 -14.64
CA ILE A 150 -9.50 4.60 -13.30
C ILE A 150 -8.95 5.62 -12.30
N ASN A 151 -9.86 6.24 -11.56
CA ASN A 151 -9.51 7.02 -10.38
C ASN A 151 -9.31 6.06 -9.21
N HIS A 152 -8.18 6.11 -8.53
CA HIS A 152 -7.88 5.23 -7.41
C HIS A 152 -7.00 5.91 -6.35
N SER A 153 -7.00 5.37 -5.13
CA SER A 153 -5.99 5.70 -4.13
C SER A 153 -4.64 5.10 -4.54
N ALA A 154 -3.57 5.89 -4.43
CA ALA A 154 -2.25 5.55 -4.99
C ALA A 154 -1.18 5.35 -3.90
N ASP A 155 -1.55 4.67 -2.81
CA ASP A 155 -0.61 4.36 -1.73
C ASP A 155 0.32 3.21 -2.09
N ILE A 156 1.58 3.30 -1.63
CA ILE A 156 2.54 2.20 -1.63
C ILE A 156 2.47 1.52 -0.26
N TYR A 157 2.13 0.24 -0.23
CA TYR A 157 2.03 -0.57 0.98
C TYR A 157 3.34 -1.28 1.23
N LEU A 158 3.86 -1.20 2.45
CA LEU A 158 5.06 -1.91 2.88
C LEU A 158 4.70 -3.06 3.80
N VAL A 159 5.09 -4.27 3.42
CA VAL A 159 4.88 -5.51 4.16
C VAL A 159 6.25 -6.06 4.57
N ASP A 160 6.40 -6.46 5.84
CA ASP A 160 7.64 -7.05 6.34
C ASP A 160 7.79 -8.53 5.98
N SER A 161 8.95 -9.10 6.30
CA SER A 161 9.28 -10.51 6.03
C SER A 161 8.38 -11.51 6.74
N SER A 162 7.71 -11.11 7.83
CA SER A 162 6.71 -11.91 8.53
C SER A 162 5.31 -11.76 7.94
N GLY A 163 5.12 -10.85 6.96
CA GLY A 163 3.88 -10.55 6.27
C GLY A 163 2.94 -9.64 7.04
N MET A 164 3.48 -8.80 7.90
CA MET A 164 2.72 -7.75 8.57
C MET A 164 2.73 -6.47 7.72
N LEU A 165 1.58 -5.84 7.56
CA LEU A 165 1.48 -4.52 6.96
C LEU A 165 2.09 -3.48 7.91
N VAL A 166 3.27 -2.99 7.55
CA VAL A 166 4.04 -2.06 8.39
C VAL A 166 3.52 -0.63 8.27
N LYS A 167 3.32 -0.18 7.01
CA LYS A 167 2.93 1.20 6.73
C LYS A 167 2.40 1.35 5.30
N ARG A 168 1.57 2.39 5.10
CA ARG A 168 1.20 2.93 3.79
C ARG A 168 1.97 4.24 3.59
N TYR A 169 2.52 4.41 2.41
CA TYR A 169 3.21 5.63 2.00
C TYR A 169 2.47 6.27 0.82
N PRO A 170 2.43 7.59 0.72
CA PRO A 170 1.89 8.25 -0.46
C PRO A 170 2.75 7.94 -1.68
N HIS A 171 2.17 8.04 -2.88
CA HIS A 171 2.82 7.72 -4.16
C HIS A 171 4.06 8.57 -4.47
N ASP A 172 4.14 9.76 -3.90
CA ASP A 172 5.22 10.74 -4.03
C ASP A 172 6.26 10.66 -2.89
N VAL A 173 6.27 9.57 -2.13
CA VAL A 173 7.29 9.35 -1.09
C VAL A 173 8.69 9.32 -1.69
N GLU A 174 9.64 9.98 -1.02
CA GLU A 174 11.05 9.93 -1.45
C GLU A 174 11.61 8.51 -1.32
N PRO A 175 12.34 8.00 -2.35
CA PRO A 175 12.89 6.65 -2.35
C PRO A 175 13.75 6.36 -1.12
N GLU A 176 14.52 7.33 -0.64
CA GLU A 176 15.42 7.22 0.52
C GLU A 176 14.67 6.84 1.79
N VAL A 177 13.41 7.30 1.94
CA VAL A 177 12.55 6.95 3.08
C VAL A 177 12.19 5.46 3.05
N LEU A 178 11.87 4.93 1.86
CA LEU A 178 11.56 3.52 1.66
C LEU A 178 12.82 2.66 1.84
N VAL A 179 13.96 3.06 1.27
CA VAL A 179 15.25 2.35 1.42
C VAL A 179 15.63 2.23 2.89
N ALA A 180 15.62 3.34 3.64
CA ALA A 180 15.95 3.32 5.06
C ALA A 180 15.03 2.40 5.86
N LYS A 181 13.73 2.39 5.52
CA LYS A 181 12.76 1.53 6.21
C LYS A 181 12.95 0.06 5.86
N ILE A 182 13.21 -0.27 4.59
CA ILE A 182 13.47 -1.65 4.15
C ILE A 182 14.75 -2.17 4.82
N ARG A 183 15.84 -1.40 4.84
CA ARG A 183 17.09 -1.76 5.56
C ARG A 183 16.83 -2.09 7.02
N ASN A 184 16.10 -1.23 7.71
CA ASN A 184 15.73 -1.49 9.11
C ASN A 184 14.94 -2.80 9.28
N LEU A 185 14.05 -3.16 8.34
CA LEU A 185 13.29 -4.41 8.37
C LEU A 185 14.15 -5.64 8.02
N LEU A 186 15.23 -5.46 7.27
CA LEU A 186 16.19 -6.51 6.94
C LEU A 186 17.27 -6.71 8.02
N GLY A 187 17.33 -5.83 9.03
CA GLY A 187 18.27 -5.91 10.15
C GLY A 187 19.60 -5.20 9.91
N HIS A 188 19.61 -4.20 9.01
CA HIS A 188 20.76 -3.33 8.70
C HIS A 188 20.63 -1.95 9.35
#